data_e2364c5a40edcd98f5b48b219adf758f
#
_entry.id   e2364c5a40edcd98f5b48b219adf758f
#
_cell.length_a   1.000
_cell.length_b   1.000
_cell.length_c   1.000
_cell.angle_alpha   90.00
_cell.angle_beta   90.00
_cell.angle_gamma   90.00
#
_symmetry.space_group_name_H-M   'P 1'
#
loop_
_entity.id
_entity.type
_entity.pdbx_description
1 polymer ?
#
loop_
_entity_poly.entity_id
_entity_poly.type
_entity_poly.pdbx_seq_one_letter_code
_entity_poly.pdbx_strand_id
1 'polypeptide(L)'
;LSLHDALPIFDGTLLHDAPTFEERFITQRSIDTVKRMHDAGYRFAVATARPVSTGFEYAGKLPVDAYIYLNGALIDFAPERSDYDLLTSGRLPSDGHLLKVGFSSARACEVCRYLLDEIPGLSLGVVMDDVRYTNFDVSVYWKTQTWQFTDFTDVPDGIADKIIIFPKSEQWAHLKTLVPPDFDVAISEGSMWMLMNPLANKRQALKTLCERMDVRLDGPVSFGDDLIDIGMMTTSETGVAVANANPEVIKIADEICPPNNDDGVAQWIERHLLA
;
A
#
# COMPACT_ATOMS: atom_id res chain seq x y z
N LEU A 1 -10.12 28.28 -6.28
CA LEU A 1 -8.87 27.69 -6.70
C LEU A 1 -8.97 26.20 -6.41
N SER A 2 -9.22 25.41 -7.44
CA SER A 2 -9.15 23.97 -7.37
C SER A 2 -7.67 23.59 -7.26
N LEU A 3 -7.21 23.23 -6.08
CA LEU A 3 -5.89 22.64 -5.86
C LEU A 3 -6.04 21.16 -6.19
N HIS A 4 -5.53 20.75 -7.33
CA HIS A 4 -5.46 19.32 -7.67
C HIS A 4 -4.27 18.70 -6.94
N ASP A 5 -4.57 18.02 -5.82
CA ASP A 5 -3.58 17.24 -5.10
C ASP A 5 -3.37 15.89 -5.83
N ALA A 6 -2.14 15.42 -5.95
CA ALA A 6 -1.84 14.19 -6.68
C ALA A 6 -1.54 13.01 -5.73
N LEU A 7 -2.12 11.85 -6.02
CA LEU A 7 -1.89 10.59 -5.32
C LEU A 7 -1.44 9.49 -6.28
N PRO A 8 -0.17 9.39 -6.61
CA PRO A 8 0.35 8.25 -7.36
C PRO A 8 0.64 7.05 -6.46
N ILE A 9 0.66 5.89 -7.10
CA ILE A 9 1.15 4.64 -6.55
C ILE A 9 2.63 4.48 -6.91
N PHE A 10 3.38 3.66 -6.16
CA PHE A 10 4.79 3.44 -6.46
C PHE A 10 5.01 2.45 -7.58
N ASP A 11 4.77 1.18 -7.28
CA ASP A 11 5.10 0.08 -8.18
C ASP A 11 4.19 0.09 -9.39
N GLY A 12 4.77 -0.08 -10.57
CA GLY A 12 4.04 -0.06 -11.84
C GLY A 12 3.55 1.31 -12.30
N THR A 13 3.61 2.35 -11.43
CA THR A 13 3.09 3.70 -11.71
C THR A 13 4.17 4.77 -11.66
N LEU A 14 4.78 5.02 -10.48
CA LEU A 14 5.81 6.06 -10.31
C LEU A 14 7.23 5.50 -10.43
N LEU A 15 7.46 4.25 -10.01
CA LEU A 15 8.75 3.60 -10.11
C LEU A 15 8.97 2.96 -11.48
N HIS A 16 10.16 3.09 -12.00
CA HIS A 16 10.62 2.33 -13.16
C HIS A 16 10.83 0.87 -12.78
N ASP A 17 10.52 -0.03 -13.70
CA ASP A 17 10.74 -1.46 -13.55
C ASP A 17 12.23 -1.77 -13.54
N ALA A 18 12.58 -2.87 -12.85
CA ALA A 18 13.91 -3.43 -12.78
C ALA A 18 13.81 -4.96 -12.76
N PRO A 19 14.93 -5.69 -12.94
CA PRO A 19 14.93 -7.15 -12.91
C PRO A 19 14.40 -7.75 -11.60
N THR A 20 14.58 -7.05 -10.48
CA THR A 20 14.02 -7.43 -9.18
C THR A 20 13.16 -6.29 -8.60
N PHE A 21 12.28 -6.65 -7.68
CA PHE A 21 11.39 -5.69 -7.00
C PHE A 21 12.18 -4.64 -6.19
N GLU A 22 13.29 -5.06 -5.59
CA GLU A 22 14.15 -4.20 -4.77
C GLU A 22 14.97 -3.20 -5.61
N GLU A 23 15.26 -3.53 -6.87
CA GLU A 23 16.04 -2.68 -7.78
C GLU A 23 15.21 -1.61 -8.49
N ARG A 24 13.87 -1.64 -8.36
CA ARG A 24 13.00 -0.59 -8.90
C ARG A 24 13.46 0.77 -8.38
N PHE A 25 13.32 1.80 -9.19
CA PHE A 25 13.86 3.12 -8.85
C PHE A 25 12.94 4.26 -9.31
N ILE A 26 13.11 5.41 -8.69
CA ILE A 26 12.51 6.66 -9.13
C ILE A 26 13.55 7.49 -9.89
N THR A 27 13.14 8.07 -11.01
CA THR A 27 14.03 8.89 -11.83
C THR A 27 14.23 10.29 -11.24
N GLN A 28 15.33 10.95 -11.64
CA GLN A 28 15.55 12.34 -11.25
C GLN A 28 14.46 13.26 -11.81
N ARG A 29 13.94 12.98 -13.02
CA ARG A 29 12.82 13.73 -13.60
C ARG A 29 11.57 13.68 -12.72
N SER A 30 11.17 12.48 -12.27
CA SER A 30 10.02 12.32 -11.39
C SER A 30 10.23 13.06 -10.07
N ILE A 31 11.44 12.98 -9.47
CA ILE A 31 11.78 13.73 -8.25
C ILE A 31 11.67 15.25 -8.48
N ASP A 32 12.25 15.77 -9.54
CA ASP A 32 12.26 17.20 -9.84
C ASP A 32 10.86 17.71 -10.19
N THR A 33 10.03 16.90 -10.85
CA THR A 33 8.64 17.25 -11.17
C THR A 33 7.79 17.35 -9.90
N VAL A 34 7.93 16.41 -8.96
CA VAL A 34 7.22 16.46 -7.67
C VAL A 34 7.68 17.68 -6.86
N LYS A 35 8.97 18.02 -6.85
CA LYS A 35 9.47 19.25 -6.19
C LYS A 35 8.84 20.51 -6.79
N ARG A 36 8.82 20.63 -8.14
CA ARG A 36 8.17 21.76 -8.81
C ARG A 36 6.68 21.86 -8.52
N MET A 37 6.00 20.72 -8.42
CA MET A 37 4.60 20.64 -8.05
C MET A 37 4.39 21.16 -6.62
N HIS A 38 5.19 20.71 -5.66
CA HIS A 38 5.16 21.19 -4.28
C HIS A 38 5.47 22.69 -4.18
N ASP A 39 6.50 23.18 -4.90
CA ASP A 39 6.86 24.61 -4.97
C ASP A 39 5.73 25.46 -5.57
N ALA A 40 4.89 24.90 -6.43
CA ALA A 40 3.70 25.53 -7.00
C ALA A 40 2.49 25.52 -6.04
N GLY A 41 2.62 24.89 -4.85
CA GLY A 41 1.60 24.84 -3.81
C GLY A 41 0.63 23.68 -3.91
N TYR A 42 0.91 22.68 -4.76
CA TYR A 42 0.17 21.42 -4.79
C TYR A 42 0.65 20.48 -3.72
N ARG A 43 -0.22 19.58 -3.25
CA ARG A 43 0.13 18.51 -2.33
C ARG A 43 0.35 17.20 -3.09
N PHE A 44 1.27 16.41 -2.57
CA PHE A 44 1.64 15.13 -3.16
C PHE A 44 1.68 14.06 -2.07
N ALA A 45 0.87 13.03 -2.22
CA ALA A 45 0.90 11.88 -1.32
C ALA A 45 1.14 10.60 -2.11
N VAL A 46 1.81 9.65 -1.49
CA VAL A 46 2.12 8.36 -2.12
C VAL A 46 1.36 7.24 -1.42
N ALA A 47 0.73 6.38 -2.21
CA ALA A 47 0.07 5.17 -1.73
C ALA A 47 0.75 3.91 -2.28
N THR A 48 1.11 2.96 -1.41
CA THR A 48 1.81 1.75 -1.82
C THR A 48 1.33 0.50 -1.08
N ALA A 49 1.44 -0.66 -1.73
CA ALA A 49 1.31 -1.96 -1.08
C ALA A 49 2.57 -2.34 -0.27
N ARG A 50 3.70 -1.65 -0.51
CA ARG A 50 4.97 -1.90 0.16
C ARG A 50 4.86 -1.72 1.66
N PRO A 51 5.54 -2.58 2.45
CA PRO A 51 5.80 -2.32 3.86
C PRO A 51 6.82 -1.19 4.03
N VAL A 52 7.00 -0.72 5.26
CA VAL A 52 7.95 0.35 5.57
C VAL A 52 9.38 -0.02 5.14
N SER A 53 9.82 -1.26 5.38
CA SER A 53 11.17 -1.74 5.03
C SER A 53 11.56 -1.56 3.56
N THR A 54 10.59 -1.54 2.65
CA THR A 54 10.87 -1.41 1.21
C THR A 54 10.29 -0.14 0.60
N GLY A 55 9.49 0.62 1.35
CA GLY A 55 8.89 1.89 0.90
C GLY A 55 9.60 3.14 1.43
N PHE A 56 10.18 3.06 2.64
CA PHE A 56 10.70 4.22 3.36
C PHE A 56 11.84 4.96 2.64
N GLU A 57 12.72 4.24 1.95
CA GLU A 57 13.83 4.90 1.24
C GLU A 57 13.37 5.84 0.11
N TYR A 58 12.19 5.58 -0.46
CA TYR A 58 11.60 6.44 -1.49
C TYR A 58 10.93 7.67 -0.90
N ALA A 59 10.37 7.56 0.33
CA ALA A 59 9.78 8.68 1.03
C ALA A 59 10.78 9.83 1.21
N GLY A 60 12.02 9.50 1.58
CA GLY A 60 13.08 10.49 1.75
C GLY A 60 13.57 11.18 0.47
N LYS A 61 13.20 10.66 -0.72
CA LYS A 61 13.57 11.24 -2.03
C LYS A 61 12.58 12.28 -2.55
N LEU A 62 11.35 12.28 -2.01
CA LEU A 62 10.24 13.09 -2.49
C LEU A 62 9.72 14.04 -1.39
N PRO A 63 9.35 15.27 -1.71
CA PRO A 63 8.60 16.13 -0.79
C PRO A 63 7.13 15.68 -0.78
N VAL A 64 6.83 14.67 0.03
CA VAL A 64 5.47 14.13 0.18
C VAL A 64 4.79 14.70 1.41
N ASP A 65 3.51 15.04 1.28
CA ASP A 65 2.67 15.55 2.37
C ASP A 65 2.05 14.41 3.20
N ALA A 66 1.95 13.23 2.60
CA ALA A 66 1.53 12.02 3.30
C ALA A 66 2.07 10.76 2.62
N TYR A 67 2.19 9.69 3.41
CA TYR A 67 2.61 8.40 2.94
C TYR A 67 1.65 7.30 3.41
N ILE A 68 1.15 6.52 2.47
CA ILE A 68 0.21 5.42 2.72
C ILE A 68 0.93 4.12 2.41
N TYR A 69 1.31 3.38 3.46
CA TYR A 69 1.94 2.07 3.38
C TYR A 69 0.92 0.94 3.47
N LEU A 70 1.29 -0.26 3.02
CA LEU A 70 0.53 -1.50 3.22
C LEU A 70 -0.94 -1.37 2.75
N ASN A 71 -1.16 -0.71 1.59
CA ASN A 71 -2.50 -0.45 1.03
C ASN A 71 -3.43 0.38 1.95
N GLY A 72 -2.91 1.10 2.92
CA GLY A 72 -3.71 1.89 3.86
C GLY A 72 -3.76 1.33 5.27
N ALA A 73 -3.02 0.25 5.57
CA ALA A 73 -2.91 -0.24 6.95
C ALA A 73 -2.07 0.67 7.85
N LEU A 74 -1.13 1.43 7.27
CA LEU A 74 -0.38 2.49 7.96
C LEU A 74 -0.40 3.76 7.12
N ILE A 75 -0.85 4.88 7.72
CA ILE A 75 -0.88 6.20 7.07
C ILE A 75 -0.07 7.17 7.92
N ASP A 76 0.89 7.82 7.26
CA ASP A 76 1.73 8.88 7.84
C ASP A 76 1.32 10.22 7.22
N PHE A 77 0.76 11.11 8.03
CA PHE A 77 0.29 12.44 7.63
C PHE A 77 1.32 13.55 7.80
N ALA A 78 2.52 13.23 8.29
CA ALA A 78 3.63 14.16 8.44
C ALA A 78 4.96 13.41 8.32
N PRO A 79 5.31 12.94 7.08
CA PRO A 79 6.51 12.11 6.85
C PRO A 79 7.82 12.75 7.31
N GLU A 80 7.87 14.08 7.35
CA GLU A 80 9.03 14.85 7.86
C GLU A 80 9.26 14.68 9.37
N ARG A 81 8.28 14.12 10.10
CA ARG A 81 8.30 13.87 11.54
C ARG A 81 8.50 12.42 11.90
N SER A 82 8.51 11.55 10.88
CA SER A 82 8.59 10.10 11.04
C SER A 82 9.95 9.59 10.61
N ASP A 83 10.49 8.68 11.38
CA ASP A 83 11.65 7.88 11.02
C ASP A 83 11.29 6.39 10.92
N TYR A 84 12.22 5.60 10.43
CA TYR A 84 12.01 4.18 10.25
C TYR A 84 11.65 3.48 11.57
N ASP A 85 12.32 3.83 12.66
CA ASP A 85 12.11 3.21 13.97
C ASP A 85 10.72 3.52 14.53
N LEU A 86 10.21 4.73 14.33
CA LEU A 86 8.86 5.11 14.71
C LEU A 86 7.82 4.32 13.91
N LEU A 87 7.96 4.29 12.59
CA LEU A 87 7.01 3.65 11.67
C LEU A 87 6.92 2.12 11.87
N THR A 88 7.98 1.49 12.38
CA THR A 88 8.06 0.04 12.62
C THR A 88 7.93 -0.35 14.10
N SER A 89 7.73 0.61 15.00
CA SER A 89 7.66 0.36 16.44
C SER A 89 6.29 -0.03 16.97
N GLY A 90 5.23 0.06 16.17
CA GLY A 90 3.84 -0.08 16.62
C GLY A 90 3.33 1.08 17.48
N ARG A 91 4.16 2.06 17.82
CA ARG A 91 3.78 3.23 18.62
C ARG A 91 3.00 4.24 17.75
N LEU A 92 1.90 4.74 18.30
CA LEU A 92 1.15 5.82 17.68
C LEU A 92 1.36 7.11 18.48
N PRO A 93 1.98 8.15 17.89
CA PRO A 93 2.18 9.43 18.54
C PRO A 93 0.86 10.09 18.94
N SER A 94 0.86 10.80 20.09
CA SER A 94 -0.34 11.43 20.64
C SER A 94 -0.90 12.59 19.81
N ASP A 95 -0.09 13.16 18.92
CA ASP A 95 -0.51 14.20 17.97
C ASP A 95 -1.28 13.64 16.76
N GLY A 96 -1.35 12.31 16.65
CA GLY A 96 -2.14 11.61 15.66
C GLY A 96 -1.63 11.72 14.21
N HIS A 97 -0.35 12.06 13.99
CA HIS A 97 0.19 12.09 12.62
C HIS A 97 0.39 10.70 12.02
N LEU A 98 0.35 9.63 12.83
CA LEU A 98 0.29 8.25 12.35
C LEU A 98 -1.07 7.63 12.63
N LEU A 99 -1.58 6.86 11.67
CA LEU A 99 -2.80 6.06 11.80
C LEU A 99 -2.51 4.63 11.36
N LYS A 100 -2.79 3.66 12.24
CA LYS A 100 -2.82 2.22 11.90
C LYS A 100 -4.25 1.75 11.74
N VAL A 101 -4.52 1.06 10.65
CA VAL A 101 -5.81 0.45 10.31
C VAL A 101 -5.58 -1.05 10.17
N GLY A 102 -5.93 -1.80 11.20
CA GLY A 102 -5.68 -3.24 11.26
C GLY A 102 -6.68 -3.92 12.17
N PHE A 103 -6.25 -4.98 12.80
CA PHE A 103 -7.01 -5.74 13.80
C PHE A 103 -6.05 -6.15 14.93
N SER A 104 -6.57 -6.55 16.09
CA SER A 104 -5.69 -6.98 17.19
C SER A 104 -4.88 -8.20 16.79
N SER A 105 -3.61 -8.26 17.22
CA SER A 105 -2.77 -9.43 17.02
C SER A 105 -3.42 -10.70 17.55
N ALA A 106 -4.15 -10.62 18.67
CA ALA A 106 -4.92 -11.72 19.23
C ALA A 106 -5.96 -12.27 18.24
N ARG A 107 -6.72 -11.37 17.54
CA ARG A 107 -7.69 -11.78 16.51
C ARG A 107 -6.99 -12.40 15.30
N ALA A 108 -5.88 -11.83 14.87
CA ALA A 108 -5.07 -12.40 13.79
C ALA A 108 -4.60 -13.82 14.13
N CYS A 109 -4.06 -14.02 15.32
CA CYS A 109 -3.60 -15.33 15.78
C CYS A 109 -4.74 -16.35 15.93
N GLU A 110 -5.92 -15.92 16.41
CA GLU A 110 -7.11 -16.76 16.44
C GLU A 110 -7.48 -17.27 15.04
N VAL A 111 -7.51 -16.38 14.04
CA VAL A 111 -7.80 -16.73 12.65
C VAL A 111 -6.73 -17.65 12.07
N CYS A 112 -5.44 -17.38 12.34
CA CYS A 112 -4.35 -18.24 11.89
C CYS A 112 -4.50 -19.68 12.44
N ARG A 113 -4.75 -19.83 13.72
CA ARG A 113 -4.96 -21.16 14.34
C ARG A 113 -6.20 -21.86 13.78
N TYR A 114 -7.32 -21.14 13.65
CA TYR A 114 -8.54 -21.68 13.03
C TYR A 114 -8.27 -22.20 11.60
N LEU A 115 -7.58 -21.41 10.78
CA LEU A 115 -7.27 -21.83 9.41
C LEU A 115 -6.32 -23.03 9.35
N LEU A 116 -5.40 -23.17 10.31
CA LEU A 116 -4.52 -24.34 10.42
C LEU A 116 -5.25 -25.61 10.88
N ASP A 117 -6.26 -25.46 11.74
CA ASP A 117 -7.10 -26.58 12.15
C ASP A 117 -7.93 -27.12 10.98
N GLU A 118 -8.45 -26.23 10.13
CA GLU A 118 -9.26 -26.57 8.95
C GLU A 118 -8.41 -27.03 7.73
N ILE A 119 -7.21 -26.47 7.56
CA ILE A 119 -6.28 -26.77 6.47
C ILE A 119 -4.90 -27.06 7.04
N PRO A 120 -4.63 -28.25 7.53
CA PRO A 120 -3.32 -28.64 8.07
C PRO A 120 -2.19 -28.42 7.05
N GLY A 121 -1.09 -27.80 7.51
CA GLY A 121 0.08 -27.53 6.66
C GLY A 121 -0.06 -26.29 5.76
N LEU A 122 -1.06 -25.44 5.98
CA LEU A 122 -1.18 -24.15 5.32
C LEU A 122 -0.02 -23.23 5.76
N SER A 123 0.68 -22.63 4.80
CA SER A 123 1.70 -21.61 5.08
C SER A 123 1.02 -20.26 5.27
N LEU A 124 1.12 -19.68 6.46
CA LEU A 124 0.50 -18.40 6.77
C LEU A 124 1.26 -17.63 7.86
N GLY A 125 0.95 -16.36 8.03
CA GLY A 125 1.57 -15.53 9.05
C GLY A 125 0.85 -14.21 9.29
N VAL A 126 1.10 -13.64 10.46
CA VAL A 126 0.66 -12.31 10.87
C VAL A 126 1.77 -11.31 10.52
N VAL A 127 1.42 -10.22 9.83
CA VAL A 127 2.32 -9.09 9.59
C VAL A 127 1.95 -7.96 10.53
N MET A 128 2.92 -7.51 11.33
CA MET A 128 2.75 -6.46 12.30
C MET A 128 4.09 -5.75 12.53
N ASP A 129 4.08 -4.42 12.51
CA ASP A 129 5.25 -3.58 12.81
C ASP A 129 6.49 -3.97 11.97
N ASP A 130 6.25 -4.26 10.70
CA ASP A 130 7.22 -4.70 9.71
C ASP A 130 7.89 -6.06 9.99
N VAL A 131 7.38 -6.82 10.96
CA VAL A 131 7.77 -8.21 11.25
C VAL A 131 6.70 -9.18 10.73
N ARG A 132 7.15 -10.30 10.15
CA ARG A 132 6.30 -11.42 9.71
C ARG A 132 6.41 -12.54 10.73
N TYR A 133 5.34 -12.76 11.50
CA TYR A 133 5.22 -13.86 12.44
C TYR A 133 4.59 -15.04 11.69
N THR A 134 5.37 -16.05 11.30
CA THR A 134 4.96 -17.09 10.35
C THR A 134 5.23 -18.50 10.86
N ASN A 135 4.48 -19.47 10.36
CA ASN A 135 4.73 -20.89 10.60
C ASN A 135 5.64 -21.53 9.53
N PHE A 136 6.29 -20.72 8.70
CA PHE A 136 7.19 -21.15 7.63
C PHE A 136 8.37 -20.19 7.49
N ASP A 137 9.43 -20.61 6.75
CA ASP A 137 10.58 -19.77 6.43
C ASP A 137 10.21 -18.73 5.36
N VAL A 138 10.16 -17.47 5.73
CA VAL A 138 9.83 -16.34 4.85
C VAL A 138 10.90 -16.11 3.78
N SER A 139 12.15 -16.50 4.02
CA SER A 139 13.27 -16.27 3.10
C SER A 139 13.11 -17.00 1.75
N VAL A 140 12.22 -17.99 1.67
CA VAL A 140 11.86 -18.67 0.42
C VAL A 140 11.13 -17.74 -0.56
N TYR A 141 10.49 -16.68 -0.05
CA TYR A 141 9.81 -15.66 -0.85
C TYR A 141 10.56 -14.32 -0.84
N TRP A 142 11.03 -13.86 0.33
CA TRP A 142 11.65 -12.55 0.50
C TRP A 142 12.91 -12.64 1.37
N LYS A 143 14.06 -12.32 0.81
CA LYS A 143 15.36 -12.47 1.48
C LYS A 143 15.66 -11.36 2.51
N THR A 144 15.05 -10.20 2.35
CA THR A 144 15.36 -8.99 3.13
C THR A 144 14.33 -8.68 4.23
N GLN A 145 13.26 -9.48 4.33
CA GLN A 145 12.18 -9.22 5.27
C GLN A 145 12.50 -9.76 6.67
N THR A 146 12.20 -8.98 7.70
CA THR A 146 12.29 -9.44 9.10
C THR A 146 11.16 -10.41 9.41
N TRP A 147 11.49 -11.56 10.00
CA TRP A 147 10.50 -12.56 10.36
C TRP A 147 10.86 -13.37 11.58
N GLN A 148 9.87 -13.96 12.21
CA GLN A 148 10.00 -14.86 13.37
C GLN A 148 9.07 -16.05 13.17
N PHE A 149 9.58 -17.25 13.50
CA PHE A 149 8.74 -18.44 13.51
C PHE A 149 7.79 -18.40 14.70
N THR A 150 6.53 -18.79 14.49
CA THR A 150 5.50 -18.84 15.55
C THR A 150 4.49 -19.97 15.29
N ASP A 151 3.88 -20.45 16.36
CA ASP A 151 2.66 -21.26 16.34
C ASP A 151 1.41 -20.41 16.63
N PHE A 152 1.57 -19.08 16.61
CA PHE A 152 0.53 -18.08 16.91
C PHE A 152 0.07 -18.03 18.37
N THR A 153 0.88 -18.51 19.32
CA THR A 153 0.63 -18.37 20.76
C THR A 153 1.51 -17.29 21.41
N ASP A 154 2.59 -16.89 20.75
CA ASP A 154 3.66 -16.01 21.25
C ASP A 154 3.84 -14.71 20.46
N VAL A 155 2.92 -14.40 19.53
CA VAL A 155 2.93 -13.12 18.81
C VAL A 155 2.64 -11.98 19.80
N PRO A 156 3.45 -10.90 19.81
CA PRO A 156 3.25 -9.77 20.72
C PRO A 156 1.88 -9.11 20.57
N ASP A 157 1.40 -8.50 21.64
CA ASP A 157 0.19 -7.67 21.59
C ASP A 157 0.43 -6.43 20.71
N GLY A 158 -0.53 -6.12 19.84
CA GLY A 158 -0.46 -4.98 18.95
C GLY A 158 -1.57 -4.92 17.91
N ILE A 159 -1.39 -4.04 16.93
CA ILE A 159 -2.27 -3.93 15.76
C ILE A 159 -1.59 -4.62 14.60
N ALA A 160 -2.11 -5.77 14.17
CA ALA A 160 -1.67 -6.48 12.98
C ALA A 160 -2.15 -5.76 11.72
N ASP A 161 -1.27 -5.63 10.74
CA ASP A 161 -1.53 -4.97 9.47
C ASP A 161 -2.31 -5.89 8.51
N LYS A 162 -1.96 -7.16 8.48
CA LYS A 162 -2.59 -8.20 7.64
C LYS A 162 -2.20 -9.61 8.06
N ILE A 163 -2.97 -10.60 7.60
CA ILE A 163 -2.56 -12.00 7.58
C ILE A 163 -2.15 -12.34 6.15
N ILE A 164 -0.98 -12.93 5.97
CA ILE A 164 -0.51 -13.45 4.68
C ILE A 164 -0.70 -14.96 4.65
N ILE A 165 -1.15 -15.49 3.50
CA ILE A 165 -1.43 -16.92 3.33
C ILE A 165 -0.91 -17.35 1.96
N PHE A 166 -0.22 -18.48 1.89
CA PHE A 166 0.28 -19.11 0.65
C PHE A 166 -0.42 -20.46 0.43
N PRO A 167 -1.69 -20.43 -0.04
CA PRO A 167 -2.42 -21.66 -0.27
C PRO A 167 -1.96 -22.32 -1.57
N LYS A 168 -1.98 -23.65 -1.60
CA LYS A 168 -1.88 -24.40 -2.86
C LYS A 168 -3.19 -24.27 -3.65
N SER A 169 -3.12 -24.43 -4.97
CA SER A 169 -4.30 -24.21 -5.85
C SER A 169 -5.52 -25.05 -5.44
N GLU A 170 -5.31 -26.28 -5.00
CA GLU A 170 -6.38 -27.16 -4.53
C GLU A 170 -7.05 -26.71 -3.21
N GLN A 171 -6.39 -25.83 -2.45
CA GLN A 171 -6.91 -25.31 -1.18
C GLN A 171 -7.77 -24.04 -1.36
N TRP A 172 -7.69 -23.38 -2.52
CA TRP A 172 -8.31 -22.07 -2.75
C TRP A 172 -9.82 -22.05 -2.51
N ALA A 173 -10.53 -23.04 -3.08
CA ALA A 173 -11.99 -23.10 -2.97
C ALA A 173 -12.43 -23.28 -1.51
N HIS A 174 -11.72 -24.12 -0.76
CA HIS A 174 -12.00 -24.35 0.65
C HIS A 174 -11.61 -23.13 1.50
N LEU A 175 -10.39 -22.60 1.34
CA LEU A 175 -9.93 -21.41 2.07
C LEU A 175 -10.91 -20.24 1.91
N LYS A 176 -11.46 -20.03 0.71
CA LYS A 176 -12.43 -18.96 0.47
C LYS A 176 -13.69 -19.06 1.34
N THR A 177 -14.09 -20.27 1.70
CA THR A 177 -15.27 -20.50 2.57
C THR A 177 -14.98 -20.30 4.05
N LEU A 178 -13.70 -20.28 4.43
CA LEU A 178 -13.23 -20.18 5.81
C LEU A 178 -12.87 -18.76 6.23
N VAL A 179 -12.70 -17.83 5.26
CA VAL A 179 -12.35 -16.43 5.57
C VAL A 179 -13.46 -15.80 6.41
N PRO A 180 -13.15 -15.29 7.62
CA PRO A 180 -14.14 -14.61 8.43
C PRO A 180 -14.67 -13.34 7.75
N PRO A 181 -15.95 -12.98 7.97
CA PRO A 181 -16.60 -11.85 7.28
C PRO A 181 -16.08 -10.47 7.71
N ASP A 182 -15.31 -10.41 8.78
CA ASP A 182 -14.64 -9.19 9.27
C ASP A 182 -13.29 -8.90 8.55
N PHE A 183 -12.96 -9.69 7.51
CA PHE A 183 -11.76 -9.51 6.70
C PHE A 183 -12.10 -9.35 5.21
N ASP A 184 -11.40 -8.44 4.55
CA ASP A 184 -11.31 -8.40 3.10
C ASP A 184 -10.14 -9.24 2.60
N VAL A 185 -10.32 -9.84 1.41
CA VAL A 185 -9.28 -10.64 0.74
C VAL A 185 -8.71 -9.87 -0.43
N ALA A 186 -7.40 -9.67 -0.41
CA ALA A 186 -6.64 -9.26 -1.59
C ALA A 186 -5.69 -10.39 -2.01
N ILE A 187 -5.50 -10.59 -3.31
CA ILE A 187 -4.59 -11.60 -3.85
C ILE A 187 -3.49 -10.87 -4.62
N SER A 188 -2.25 -11.09 -4.21
CA SER A 188 -1.07 -10.52 -4.86
C SER A 188 -0.34 -11.59 -5.68
N GLU A 189 0.13 -11.21 -6.87
CA GLU A 189 0.91 -12.07 -7.78
C GLU A 189 0.26 -13.44 -8.07
N GLY A 190 -1.07 -13.48 -7.99
CA GLY A 190 -1.85 -14.68 -8.27
C GLY A 190 -1.65 -15.86 -7.31
N SER A 191 -0.95 -15.68 -6.19
CA SER A 191 -0.61 -16.79 -5.28
C SER A 191 -0.71 -16.46 -3.80
N MET A 192 -0.34 -15.26 -3.39
CA MET A 192 -0.39 -14.82 -1.99
C MET A 192 -1.74 -14.19 -1.67
N TRP A 193 -2.45 -14.75 -0.72
CA TRP A 193 -3.67 -14.16 -0.16
C TRP A 193 -3.31 -13.27 1.03
N MET A 194 -3.97 -12.13 1.10
CA MET A 194 -3.86 -11.20 2.23
C MET A 194 -5.25 -11.00 2.82
N LEU A 195 -5.42 -11.32 4.11
CA LEU A 195 -6.62 -10.94 4.85
C LEU A 195 -6.33 -9.60 5.51
N MET A 196 -7.14 -8.61 5.18
CA MET A 196 -6.95 -7.22 5.61
C MET A 196 -8.18 -6.69 6.32
N ASN A 197 -8.00 -5.68 7.15
CA ASN A 197 -9.14 -4.91 7.64
C ASN A 197 -9.86 -4.27 6.44
N PRO A 198 -11.19 -4.36 6.34
CA PRO A 198 -11.96 -3.78 5.23
C PRO A 198 -11.74 -2.27 5.03
N LEU A 199 -11.26 -1.57 6.05
CA LEU A 199 -10.90 -0.15 5.97
C LEU A 199 -9.43 0.08 5.55
N ALA A 200 -8.58 -0.96 5.55
CA ALA A 200 -7.19 -0.88 5.11
C ALA A 200 -7.10 -1.08 3.59
N ASN A 201 -7.54 -0.10 2.84
CA ASN A 201 -7.43 -0.05 1.38
C ASN A 201 -7.18 1.39 0.90
N LYS A 202 -6.62 1.53 -0.29
CA LYS A 202 -6.21 2.83 -0.86
C LYS A 202 -7.38 3.82 -1.01
N ARG A 203 -8.59 3.32 -1.27
CA ARG A 203 -9.80 4.16 -1.36
C ARG A 203 -10.14 4.79 0.00
N GLN A 204 -10.12 4.02 1.08
CA GLN A 204 -10.38 4.54 2.42
C GLN A 204 -9.24 5.43 2.90
N ALA A 205 -7.99 5.08 2.58
CA ALA A 205 -6.84 5.92 2.87
C ALA A 205 -6.94 7.29 2.19
N LEU A 206 -7.34 7.36 0.91
CA LEU A 206 -7.62 8.62 0.22
C LEU A 206 -8.68 9.46 0.95
N LYS A 207 -9.81 8.83 1.33
CA LYS A 207 -10.87 9.54 2.07
C LYS A 207 -10.36 10.11 3.38
N THR A 208 -9.66 9.30 4.15
CA THR A 208 -9.07 9.72 5.43
C THR A 208 -8.05 10.84 5.24
N LEU A 209 -7.25 10.77 4.16
CA LEU A 209 -6.30 11.82 3.82
C LEU A 209 -7.01 13.14 3.49
N CYS A 210 -8.04 13.09 2.63
CA CYS A 210 -8.83 14.28 2.28
C CYS A 210 -9.49 14.93 3.49
N GLU A 211 -10.10 14.12 4.38
CA GLU A 211 -10.69 14.60 5.63
C GLU A 211 -9.65 15.28 6.54
N ARG A 212 -8.46 14.69 6.67
CA ARG A 212 -7.39 15.23 7.50
C ARG A 212 -6.78 16.51 6.97
N MET A 213 -6.65 16.62 5.66
CA MET A 213 -6.04 17.75 4.98
C MET A 213 -7.05 18.85 4.60
N ASP A 214 -8.33 18.69 4.97
CA ASP A 214 -9.43 19.60 4.59
C ASP A 214 -9.50 19.78 3.06
N VAL A 215 -9.36 18.68 2.33
CA VAL A 215 -9.46 18.60 0.86
C VAL A 215 -10.77 17.94 0.50
N ARG A 216 -11.44 18.47 -0.52
CA ARG A 216 -12.65 17.82 -1.06
C ARG A 216 -12.25 16.55 -1.81
N LEU A 217 -13.08 15.50 -1.69
CA LEU A 217 -12.85 14.22 -2.39
C LEU A 217 -12.92 14.32 -3.92
N ASP A 218 -13.60 15.35 -4.43
CA ASP A 218 -13.70 15.66 -5.85
C ASP A 218 -12.60 16.62 -6.35
N GLY A 219 -11.48 16.71 -5.65
CA GLY A 219 -10.35 17.56 -6.00
C GLY A 219 -9.06 16.80 -6.37
N PRO A 220 -8.74 15.64 -5.77
CA PRO A 220 -7.50 14.93 -6.05
C PRO A 220 -7.48 14.26 -7.41
N VAL A 221 -6.27 14.20 -8.00
CA VAL A 221 -5.95 13.31 -9.12
C VAL A 221 -5.22 12.09 -8.58
N SER A 222 -5.65 10.89 -8.97
CA SER A 222 -4.95 9.66 -8.61
C SER A 222 -4.42 8.92 -9.83
N PHE A 223 -3.25 8.31 -9.66
CA PHE A 223 -2.60 7.50 -10.70
C PHE A 223 -2.53 6.06 -10.23
N GLY A 224 -2.74 5.12 -11.14
CA GLY A 224 -2.72 3.70 -10.81
C GLY A 224 -2.47 2.79 -12.01
N ASP A 225 -2.15 1.52 -11.71
CA ASP A 225 -1.87 0.48 -12.69
C ASP A 225 -2.52 -0.87 -12.37
N ASP A 226 -2.89 -1.16 -11.13
CA ASP A 226 -3.39 -2.47 -10.73
C ASP A 226 -4.85 -2.41 -10.21
N LEU A 227 -5.49 -3.56 -10.16
CA LEU A 227 -6.91 -3.72 -9.75
C LEU A 227 -7.18 -3.14 -8.35
N ILE A 228 -6.21 -3.18 -7.45
CA ILE A 228 -6.32 -2.60 -6.09
C ILE A 228 -6.41 -1.08 -6.09
N ASP A 229 -6.13 -0.42 -7.22
CA ASP A 229 -6.12 1.04 -7.39
C ASP A 229 -7.46 1.58 -7.87
N ILE A 230 -8.28 0.73 -8.49
CA ILE A 230 -9.58 1.10 -9.06
C ILE A 230 -10.43 1.86 -8.04
N GLY A 231 -10.47 1.37 -6.79
CA GLY A 231 -11.27 2.01 -5.74
C GLY A 231 -10.82 3.44 -5.42
N MET A 232 -9.52 3.73 -5.46
CA MET A 232 -8.96 5.06 -5.27
C MET A 232 -9.22 5.92 -6.51
N MET A 233 -8.89 5.44 -7.70
CA MET A 233 -9.06 6.15 -8.98
C MET A 233 -10.50 6.58 -9.22
N THR A 234 -11.47 5.71 -8.98
CA THR A 234 -12.91 6.01 -9.16
C THR A 234 -13.51 6.92 -8.06
N THR A 235 -12.73 7.21 -6.99
CA THR A 235 -13.14 8.11 -5.90
C THR A 235 -12.55 9.51 -6.08
N SER A 236 -11.44 9.64 -6.80
CA SER A 236 -10.78 10.91 -7.14
C SER A 236 -11.59 11.70 -8.19
N GLU A 237 -11.30 12.99 -8.36
CA GLU A 237 -11.84 13.81 -9.42
C GLU A 237 -11.40 13.28 -10.79
N THR A 238 -10.13 12.91 -10.91
CA THR A 238 -9.54 12.35 -12.12
C THR A 238 -8.73 11.11 -11.78
N GLY A 239 -9.10 9.97 -12.31
CA GLY A 239 -8.34 8.73 -12.26
C GLY A 239 -7.50 8.57 -13.52
N VAL A 240 -6.17 8.58 -13.40
CA VAL A 240 -5.22 8.46 -14.51
C VAL A 240 -4.56 7.09 -14.49
N ALA A 241 -4.72 6.32 -15.56
CA ALA A 241 -3.99 5.07 -15.73
C ALA A 241 -2.65 5.31 -16.43
N VAL A 242 -1.59 4.64 -16.00
CA VAL A 242 -0.38 4.52 -16.81
C VAL A 242 -0.61 3.54 -17.97
N ALA A 243 0.04 3.75 -19.11
CA ALA A 243 -0.20 2.94 -20.31
C ALA A 243 0.17 1.45 -20.15
N ASN A 244 1.00 1.10 -19.16
CA ASN A 244 1.32 -0.29 -18.78
C ASN A 244 0.31 -0.90 -17.78
N ALA A 245 -0.75 -0.18 -17.40
CA ALA A 245 -1.72 -0.64 -16.42
C ALA A 245 -2.51 -1.88 -16.89
N ASN A 246 -3.08 -2.59 -15.93
CA ASN A 246 -4.01 -3.68 -16.18
C ASN A 246 -5.16 -3.19 -17.08
N PRO A 247 -5.60 -3.97 -18.08
CA PRO A 247 -6.69 -3.57 -19.00
C PRO A 247 -7.98 -3.16 -18.30
N GLU A 248 -8.31 -3.72 -17.15
CA GLU A 248 -9.49 -3.32 -16.37
C GLU A 248 -9.31 -1.94 -15.72
N VAL A 249 -8.10 -1.56 -15.35
CA VAL A 249 -7.76 -0.22 -14.85
C VAL A 249 -7.85 0.81 -15.98
N ILE A 250 -7.30 0.47 -17.16
CA ILE A 250 -7.41 1.34 -18.37
C ILE A 250 -8.87 1.62 -18.74
N LYS A 251 -9.76 0.64 -18.59
CA LYS A 251 -11.20 0.80 -18.93
C LYS A 251 -11.94 1.80 -18.04
N ILE A 252 -11.53 1.96 -16.79
CA ILE A 252 -12.20 2.82 -15.81
C ILE A 252 -11.53 4.18 -15.64
N ALA A 253 -10.32 4.35 -16.20
CA ALA A 253 -9.59 5.59 -16.11
C ALA A 253 -10.23 6.71 -16.94
N ASP A 254 -10.21 7.93 -16.39
CA ASP A 254 -10.63 9.13 -17.10
C ASP A 254 -9.61 9.55 -18.14
N GLU A 255 -8.32 9.33 -17.83
CA GLU A 255 -7.19 9.64 -18.71
C GLU A 255 -6.12 8.53 -18.68
N ILE A 256 -5.28 8.51 -19.71
CA ILE A 256 -4.13 7.61 -19.78
C ILE A 256 -2.87 8.45 -19.99
N CYS A 257 -1.86 8.25 -19.13
CA CYS A 257 -0.53 8.84 -19.31
C CYS A 257 0.45 7.81 -19.89
N PRO A 258 1.66 8.23 -20.32
CA PRO A 258 2.70 7.29 -20.76
C PRO A 258 3.03 6.23 -19.69
N PRO A 259 3.70 5.12 -20.06
CA PRO A 259 4.01 4.06 -19.10
C PRO A 259 4.99 4.55 -18.01
N ASN A 260 5.05 3.79 -16.91
CA ASN A 260 5.95 4.09 -15.80
C ASN A 260 7.41 4.23 -16.23
N ASN A 261 7.89 3.38 -17.15
CA ASN A 261 9.27 3.41 -17.66
C ASN A 261 9.59 4.62 -18.55
N ASP A 262 8.60 5.43 -18.88
CA ASP A 262 8.75 6.70 -19.61
C ASP A 262 8.42 7.92 -18.72
N ASP A 263 8.43 7.78 -17.40
CA ASP A 263 8.03 8.82 -16.43
C ASP A 263 6.60 9.36 -16.64
N GLY A 264 5.65 8.48 -16.92
CA GLY A 264 4.29 8.85 -17.33
C GLY A 264 3.58 9.81 -16.37
N VAL A 265 3.71 9.57 -15.05
CA VAL A 265 3.15 10.45 -14.01
C VAL A 265 3.77 11.85 -14.08
N ALA A 266 5.10 11.93 -14.17
CA ALA A 266 5.80 13.21 -14.27
C ALA A 266 5.39 13.97 -15.54
N GLN A 267 5.27 13.29 -16.67
CA GLN A 267 4.83 13.90 -17.94
C GLN A 267 3.41 14.45 -17.84
N TRP A 268 2.51 13.73 -17.15
CA TRP A 268 1.13 14.18 -16.95
C TRP A 268 1.10 15.43 -16.06
N ILE A 269 1.81 15.41 -14.91
CA ILE A 269 1.92 16.55 -13.98
C ILE A 269 2.48 17.77 -14.70
N GLU A 270 3.58 17.63 -15.45
CA GLU A 270 4.19 18.72 -16.21
C GLU A 270 3.22 19.37 -17.18
N ARG A 271 2.36 18.60 -17.84
CA ARG A 271 1.41 19.07 -18.84
C ARG A 271 0.17 19.73 -18.25
N HIS A 272 -0.35 19.21 -17.12
CA HIS A 272 -1.65 19.59 -16.61
C HIS A 272 -1.60 20.51 -15.39
N LEU A 273 -0.53 20.41 -14.58
CA LEU A 273 -0.42 21.18 -13.35
C LEU A 273 0.69 22.24 -13.39
N LEU A 274 1.73 22.06 -14.22
CA LEU A 274 2.91 22.93 -14.27
C LEU A 274 3.09 23.69 -15.60
N ALA A 275 2.16 23.57 -16.53
CA ALA A 275 2.19 24.26 -17.83
C ALA A 275 1.83 25.75 -17.76
#